data_fb9d9e8900106ed1b656530ff2354f05
#
_entry.id   fb9d9e8900106ed1b656530ff2354f05
#
_cell.length_a   1.000
_cell.length_b   1.000
_cell.length_c   1.000
_cell.angle_alpha   90.00
_cell.angle_beta   90.00
_cell.angle_gamma   90.00
#
_symmetry.space_group_name_H-M   'P 1'
#
loop_
_entity.id
_entity.type
_entity.pdbx_description
1 polymer ?
#
loop_
_entity_poly.entity_id
_entity_poly.type
_entity_poly.pdbx_seq_one_letter_code
_entity_poly.pdbx_strand_id
1 'polypeptide(L)'
;MTYEIKTLALSAIRTNGGTQTRVQLNAAAVKEYGEAMTEGVHFPPVIVFFDGTDHWLADGFHRVQASMDIGALSIDAEIRPGNQRDARLYSVGANAAHGLRRTNDDKRRAVSVLLDDAEWKAWSDRKIADLCGVSMTSVSALRRP
;
A
#
# COMPACT_ATOMS: atom_id res chain seq x y z
N MET A 1 -3.87 13.63 14.20
CA MET A 1 -4.46 14.36 13.06
C MET A 1 -5.46 13.46 12.34
N THR A 2 -6.62 13.99 12.03
CA THR A 2 -7.67 13.25 11.34
C THR A 2 -7.69 13.66 9.87
N TYR A 3 -7.67 12.67 8.98
CA TYR A 3 -7.74 12.90 7.54
C TYR A 3 -9.18 12.77 7.05
N GLU A 4 -9.48 13.44 5.96
CA GLU A 4 -10.81 13.40 5.35
C GLU A 4 -11.06 12.06 4.67
N ILE A 5 -12.26 11.50 4.86
CA ILE A 5 -12.69 10.29 4.18
C ILE A 5 -13.71 10.70 3.13
N LYS A 6 -13.45 10.34 1.88
CA LYS A 6 -14.34 10.63 0.75
C LYS A 6 -14.60 9.37 -0.06
N THR A 7 -15.75 9.33 -0.70
CA THR A 7 -16.02 8.32 -1.72
C THR A 7 -15.43 8.81 -3.04
N LEU A 8 -14.48 8.04 -3.57
CA LEU A 8 -13.81 8.35 -4.83
C LEU A 8 -14.23 7.36 -5.91
N ALA A 9 -14.36 7.86 -7.15
CA ALA A 9 -14.50 6.97 -8.29
C ALA A 9 -13.24 6.09 -8.40
N LEU A 10 -13.40 4.79 -8.62
CA LEU A 10 -12.25 3.89 -8.80
C LEU A 10 -11.36 4.34 -9.94
N SER A 11 -11.95 4.90 -11.01
CA SER A 11 -11.18 5.44 -12.14
C SER A 11 -10.30 6.65 -11.79
N ALA A 12 -10.57 7.32 -10.68
CA ALA A 12 -9.79 8.47 -10.23
C ALA A 12 -8.58 8.07 -9.37
N ILE A 13 -8.47 6.81 -8.99
CA ILE A 13 -7.39 6.33 -8.13
C ILE A 13 -6.28 5.73 -8.99
N ARG A 14 -5.06 6.27 -8.84
CA ARG A 14 -3.88 5.77 -9.55
C ARG A 14 -3.26 4.63 -8.76
N THR A 15 -3.19 3.44 -9.39
CA THR A 15 -2.61 2.25 -8.79
C THR A 15 -1.21 1.93 -9.32
N ASN A 16 -0.70 2.79 -10.21
CA ASN A 16 0.56 2.58 -10.92
C ASN A 16 1.71 3.45 -10.40
N GLY A 17 1.63 3.88 -9.14
CA GLY A 17 2.62 4.79 -8.55
C GLY A 17 3.85 4.11 -7.95
N GLY A 18 3.99 2.80 -8.10
CA GLY A 18 5.09 2.06 -7.47
C GLY A 18 4.85 1.82 -5.99
N THR A 19 3.61 1.87 -5.53
CA THR A 19 3.22 1.71 -4.13
C THR A 19 2.78 0.29 -3.79
N GLN A 20 2.63 -0.60 -4.78
CA GLN A 20 2.30 -1.99 -4.54
C GLN A 20 3.55 -2.73 -4.07
N THR A 21 3.65 -2.93 -2.75
CA THR A 21 4.79 -3.61 -2.12
C THR A 21 4.61 -5.11 -2.01
N ARG A 22 3.46 -5.64 -2.40
CA ARG A 22 3.27 -7.09 -2.48
C ARG A 22 3.72 -7.58 -3.84
N VAL A 23 4.39 -8.74 -3.86
CA VAL A 23 4.86 -9.36 -5.09
C VAL A 23 3.68 -9.68 -5.99
N GLN A 24 2.58 -10.18 -5.39
CA GLN A 24 1.32 -10.35 -6.09
C GLN A 24 0.16 -10.25 -5.11
N LEU A 25 -1.01 -9.90 -5.61
CA LEU A 25 -2.22 -9.87 -4.79
C LEU A 25 -2.68 -11.31 -4.51
N ASN A 26 -3.23 -11.50 -3.30
CA ASN A 26 -3.80 -12.79 -2.92
C ASN A 26 -5.18 -12.93 -3.56
N ALA A 27 -5.27 -13.75 -4.60
CA ALA A 27 -6.51 -13.92 -5.35
C ALA A 27 -7.67 -14.44 -4.50
N ALA A 28 -7.40 -15.32 -3.55
CA ALA A 28 -8.43 -15.83 -2.65
C ALA A 28 -8.98 -14.73 -1.74
N ALA A 29 -8.09 -13.86 -1.22
CA ALA A 29 -8.50 -12.74 -0.39
C ALA A 29 -9.31 -11.72 -1.18
N VAL A 30 -8.90 -11.43 -2.42
CA VAL A 30 -9.65 -10.52 -3.31
C VAL A 30 -11.07 -11.05 -3.53
N LYS A 31 -11.20 -12.33 -3.79
CA LYS A 31 -12.51 -12.98 -3.99
C LYS A 31 -13.36 -12.91 -2.73
N GLU A 32 -12.79 -13.23 -1.57
CA GLU A 32 -13.50 -13.17 -0.29
C GLU A 32 -13.96 -11.75 0.03
N TYR A 33 -13.10 -10.76 -0.21
CA TYR A 33 -13.45 -9.35 0.00
C TYR A 33 -14.60 -8.94 -0.91
N GLY A 34 -14.56 -9.35 -2.18
CA GLY A 34 -15.64 -9.05 -3.13
C GLY A 34 -16.97 -9.66 -2.70
N GLU A 35 -16.96 -10.90 -2.26
CA GLU A 35 -18.15 -11.58 -1.75
C GLU A 35 -18.71 -10.87 -0.51
N ALA A 36 -17.84 -10.50 0.43
CA ALA A 36 -18.24 -9.78 1.63
C ALA A 36 -18.82 -8.40 1.31
N MET A 37 -18.22 -7.67 0.38
CA MET A 37 -18.71 -6.37 -0.09
C MET A 37 -20.12 -6.50 -0.70
N THR A 38 -20.34 -7.54 -1.48
CA THR A 38 -21.64 -7.83 -2.11
C THR A 38 -22.70 -8.11 -1.04
N GLU A 39 -22.31 -8.69 0.07
CA GLU A 39 -23.19 -8.97 1.21
C GLU A 39 -23.40 -7.76 2.13
N GLY A 40 -22.79 -6.63 1.84
CA GLY A 40 -22.95 -5.39 2.59
C GLY A 40 -21.94 -5.17 3.71
N VAL A 41 -20.88 -5.95 3.77
CA VAL A 41 -19.80 -5.73 4.75
C VAL A 41 -19.04 -4.47 4.40
N HIS A 42 -18.88 -3.58 5.39
CA HIS A 42 -18.09 -2.36 5.22
C HIS A 42 -16.62 -2.61 5.58
N PHE A 43 -15.74 -2.28 4.65
CA PHE A 43 -14.31 -2.36 4.86
C PHE A 43 -13.77 -0.99 5.26
N PRO A 44 -12.63 -0.94 6.00
CA PRO A 44 -11.97 0.33 6.27
C PRO A 44 -11.63 1.05 4.96
N PRO A 45 -11.61 2.38 4.95
CA PRO A 45 -11.22 3.13 3.75
C PRO A 45 -9.81 2.77 3.30
N VAL A 46 -9.58 2.80 1.99
CA VAL A 46 -8.22 2.68 1.45
C VAL A 46 -7.48 3.98 1.72
N ILE A 47 -6.15 3.96 1.67
CA ILE A 47 -5.32 5.15 1.91
C ILE A 47 -4.82 5.68 0.57
N VAL A 48 -5.09 6.96 0.33
CA VAL A 48 -4.74 7.63 -0.92
C VAL A 48 -4.00 8.93 -0.60
N PHE A 49 -2.93 9.22 -1.33
CA PHE A 49 -2.23 10.51 -1.26
C PHE A 49 -2.63 11.36 -2.46
N PHE A 50 -3.08 12.58 -2.17
CA PHE A 50 -3.51 13.52 -3.21
C PHE A 50 -2.48 14.64 -3.34
N ASP A 51 -1.97 14.84 -4.56
CA ASP A 51 -0.92 15.81 -4.86
C ASP A 51 -1.47 17.13 -5.43
N GLY A 52 -2.79 17.29 -5.45
CA GLY A 52 -3.47 18.42 -6.09
C GLY A 52 -4.01 18.10 -7.47
N THR A 53 -3.55 17.00 -8.06
CA THR A 53 -3.97 16.54 -9.39
C THR A 53 -4.37 15.07 -9.37
N ASP A 54 -3.49 14.21 -8.86
CA ASP A 54 -3.69 12.77 -8.86
C ASP A 54 -3.87 12.21 -7.44
N HIS A 55 -4.68 11.16 -7.35
CA HIS A 55 -4.88 10.38 -6.14
C HIS A 55 -4.05 9.09 -6.26
N TRP A 56 -2.99 8.96 -5.45
CA TRP A 56 -2.08 7.81 -5.49
C TRP A 56 -2.46 6.81 -4.41
N LEU A 57 -2.83 5.60 -4.81
CA LEU A 57 -3.16 4.54 -3.83
C LEU A 57 -1.90 4.13 -3.08
N ALA A 58 -1.93 4.20 -1.77
CA ALA A 58 -0.82 3.82 -0.90
C ALA A 58 -1.09 2.53 -0.12
N ASP A 59 -2.34 2.23 0.19
CA ASP A 59 -2.74 1.02 0.89
C ASP A 59 -4.17 0.62 0.49
N GLY A 60 -4.41 -0.67 0.36
CA GLY A 60 -5.73 -1.19 0.05
C GLY A 60 -5.86 -1.77 -1.35
N PHE A 61 -4.77 -2.26 -1.94
CA PHE A 61 -4.79 -2.84 -3.30
C PHE A 61 -5.77 -4.01 -3.41
N HIS A 62 -5.86 -4.87 -2.39
CA HIS A 62 -6.82 -5.99 -2.40
C HIS A 62 -8.25 -5.47 -2.39
N ARG A 63 -8.53 -4.44 -1.60
CA ARG A 63 -9.87 -3.83 -1.52
C ARG A 63 -10.26 -3.15 -2.82
N VAL A 64 -9.33 -2.45 -3.45
CA VAL A 64 -9.56 -1.81 -4.74
C VAL A 64 -9.85 -2.86 -5.80
N GLN A 65 -9.03 -3.90 -5.88
CA GLN A 65 -9.23 -4.97 -6.86
C GLN A 65 -10.56 -5.68 -6.65
N ALA A 66 -10.92 -5.98 -5.40
CA ALA A 66 -12.19 -6.62 -5.08
C ALA A 66 -13.37 -5.74 -5.51
N SER A 67 -13.29 -4.44 -5.27
CA SER A 67 -14.33 -3.49 -5.69
C SER A 67 -14.49 -3.46 -7.21
N MET A 68 -13.38 -3.46 -7.93
CA MET A 68 -13.40 -3.51 -9.40
C MET A 68 -14.03 -4.80 -9.90
N ASP A 69 -13.66 -5.94 -9.30
CA ASP A 69 -14.11 -7.26 -9.74
C ASP A 69 -15.62 -7.45 -9.56
N ILE A 70 -16.22 -6.82 -8.55
CA ILE A 70 -17.67 -6.89 -8.34
C ILE A 70 -18.44 -5.81 -9.11
N GLY A 71 -17.75 -5.01 -9.92
CA GLY A 71 -18.37 -3.97 -10.73
C GLY A 71 -18.73 -2.70 -9.97
N ALA A 72 -18.16 -2.46 -8.80
CA ALA A 72 -18.35 -1.20 -8.09
C ALA A 72 -17.73 -0.05 -8.86
N LEU A 73 -18.30 1.15 -8.75
CA LEU A 73 -17.79 2.34 -9.44
C LEU A 73 -16.97 3.24 -8.53
N SER A 74 -17.07 3.06 -7.24
CA SER A 74 -16.43 3.92 -6.24
C SER A 74 -16.02 3.13 -5.01
N ILE A 75 -15.16 3.75 -4.20
CA ILE A 75 -14.67 3.18 -2.94
C ILE A 75 -14.40 4.33 -1.98
N ASP A 76 -14.57 4.07 -0.68
CA ASP A 76 -14.23 5.05 0.35
C ASP A 76 -12.71 5.10 0.53
N ALA A 77 -12.17 6.31 0.58
CA ALA A 77 -10.75 6.54 0.70
C ALA A 77 -10.46 7.60 1.76
N GLU A 78 -9.43 7.36 2.55
CA GLU A 78 -8.85 8.36 3.45
C GLU A 78 -7.85 9.17 2.63
N ILE A 79 -8.08 10.46 2.48
CA ILE A 79 -7.29 11.34 1.62
C ILE A 79 -6.23 12.02 2.47
N ARG A 80 -4.97 11.78 2.13
CA ARG A 80 -3.82 12.41 2.78
C ARG A 80 -3.13 13.35 1.81
N PRO A 81 -2.62 14.50 2.26
CA PRO A 81 -1.86 15.38 1.38
C PRO A 81 -0.49 14.77 1.10
N GLY A 82 -0.07 14.80 -0.16
CA GLY A 82 1.24 14.29 -0.55
C GLY A 82 1.26 13.83 -1.99
N ASN A 83 2.46 13.57 -2.48
CA ASN A 83 2.70 13.17 -3.86
C ASN A 83 2.95 11.66 -3.96
N GLN A 84 3.27 11.20 -5.17
CA GLN A 84 3.57 9.81 -5.44
C GLN A 84 4.70 9.27 -4.54
N ARG A 85 5.73 10.09 -4.31
CA ARG A 85 6.86 9.72 -3.47
C ARG A 85 6.43 9.50 -2.01
N ASP A 86 5.55 10.35 -1.49
CA ASP A 86 4.99 10.22 -0.15
C ASP A 86 4.17 8.92 -0.04
N ALA A 87 3.42 8.60 -1.07
CA ALA A 87 2.64 7.37 -1.14
C ALA A 87 3.54 6.12 -1.13
N ARG A 88 4.65 6.17 -1.85
CA ARG A 88 5.63 5.08 -1.86
C ARG A 88 6.22 4.84 -0.48
N LEU A 89 6.62 5.92 0.19
CA LEU A 89 7.21 5.80 1.52
C LEU A 89 6.20 5.22 2.53
N TYR A 90 4.95 5.64 2.45
CA TYR A 90 3.89 5.07 3.29
C TYR A 90 3.69 3.59 3.01
N SER A 91 3.71 3.20 1.74
CA SER A 91 3.35 1.84 1.32
C SER A 91 4.30 0.76 1.84
N VAL A 92 5.57 1.09 2.09
CA VAL A 92 6.56 0.08 2.53
C VAL A 92 6.24 -0.50 3.91
N GLY A 93 5.53 0.26 4.75
CA GLY A 93 5.10 -0.20 6.07
C GLY A 93 3.64 -0.61 6.13
N ALA A 94 2.91 -0.47 5.03
CA ALA A 94 1.50 -0.82 4.99
C ALA A 94 1.31 -2.30 5.30
N ASN A 95 0.33 -2.62 6.16
CA ASN A 95 0.03 -3.98 6.60
C ASN A 95 1.14 -4.65 7.43
N ALA A 96 2.14 -3.90 7.89
CA ALA A 96 3.19 -4.47 8.73
C ALA A 96 2.64 -4.98 10.07
N ALA A 97 1.66 -4.26 10.64
CA ALA A 97 1.07 -4.57 11.94
C ALA A 97 -0.31 -5.23 11.82
N HIS A 98 -0.98 -5.10 10.69
CA HIS A 98 -2.34 -5.62 10.48
C HIS A 98 -2.60 -5.82 8.99
N GLY A 99 -3.78 -6.34 8.66
CA GLY A 99 -4.15 -6.67 7.28
C GLY A 99 -3.72 -8.08 6.91
N LEU A 100 -3.63 -8.35 5.61
CA LEU A 100 -3.19 -9.66 5.11
C LEU A 100 -1.72 -9.86 5.40
N ARG A 101 -1.39 -11.07 5.87
CA ARG A 101 0.00 -11.42 6.18
C ARG A 101 0.88 -11.25 4.95
N ARG A 102 2.02 -10.58 5.13
CA ARG A 102 3.02 -10.42 4.07
C ARG A 102 3.89 -11.66 3.97
N THR A 103 4.26 -12.03 2.74
CA THR A 103 5.26 -13.08 2.51
C THR A 103 6.66 -12.50 2.73
N ASN A 104 7.68 -13.37 2.78
CA ASN A 104 9.06 -12.92 2.84
C ASN A 104 9.44 -12.13 1.58
N ASP A 105 8.91 -12.51 0.42
CA ASP A 105 9.12 -11.77 -0.82
C ASP A 105 8.49 -10.38 -0.77
N ASP A 106 7.30 -10.26 -0.18
CA ASP A 106 6.65 -8.95 0.04
C ASP A 106 7.53 -8.05 0.90
N LYS A 107 8.10 -8.60 1.98
CA LYS A 107 8.99 -7.85 2.88
C LYS A 107 10.27 -7.40 2.17
N ARG A 108 10.88 -8.28 1.37
CA ARG A 108 12.05 -7.94 0.57
C ARG A 108 11.75 -6.84 -0.44
N ARG A 109 10.58 -6.92 -1.08
CA ARG A 109 10.15 -5.89 -2.04
C ARG A 109 10.01 -4.53 -1.36
N ALA A 110 9.41 -4.47 -0.16
CA ALA A 110 9.28 -3.21 0.59
C ALA A 110 10.64 -2.59 0.88
N VAL A 111 11.60 -3.39 1.33
CA VAL A 111 12.97 -2.92 1.57
C VAL A 111 13.62 -2.45 0.27
N SER A 112 13.45 -3.19 -0.81
CA SER A 112 14.03 -2.85 -2.12
C SER A 112 13.53 -1.49 -2.63
N VAL A 113 12.26 -1.15 -2.38
CA VAL A 113 11.73 0.16 -2.76
C VAL A 113 12.57 1.28 -2.15
N LEU A 114 12.99 1.13 -0.89
CA LEU A 114 13.82 2.13 -0.22
C LEU A 114 15.27 2.07 -0.71
N LEU A 115 15.83 0.88 -0.87
CA LEU A 115 17.22 0.71 -1.30
C LEU A 115 17.47 1.14 -2.75
N ASP A 116 16.43 1.15 -3.58
CA ASP A 116 16.52 1.59 -4.97
C ASP A 116 16.44 3.12 -5.12
N ASP A 117 16.14 3.83 -4.04
CA ASP A 117 16.01 5.28 -4.04
C ASP A 117 17.30 5.93 -3.54
N ALA A 118 17.82 6.92 -4.28
CA ALA A 118 19.10 7.55 -3.97
C ALA A 118 19.12 8.23 -2.58
N GLU A 119 18.01 8.79 -2.15
CA GLU A 119 17.89 9.44 -0.84
C GLU A 119 17.66 8.40 0.27
N TRP A 120 16.70 7.53 0.08
CA TRP A 120 16.28 6.58 1.11
C TRP A 120 17.33 5.50 1.38
N LYS A 121 18.10 5.09 0.36
CA LYS A 121 19.14 4.08 0.58
C LYS A 121 20.25 4.56 1.52
N ALA A 122 20.38 5.88 1.69
CA ALA A 122 21.36 6.46 2.61
C ALA A 122 20.93 6.37 4.07
N TRP A 123 19.68 6.04 4.34
CA TRP A 123 19.17 5.86 5.70
C TRP A 123 19.79 4.63 6.35
N SER A 124 19.87 4.65 7.69
CA SER A 124 20.43 3.51 8.44
C SER A 124 19.58 2.26 8.25
N ASP A 125 20.21 1.10 8.44
CA ASP A 125 19.50 -0.18 8.43
C ASP A 125 18.34 -0.18 9.44
N ARG A 126 18.56 0.42 10.62
CA ARG A 126 17.53 0.51 11.65
C ARG A 126 16.32 1.31 11.18
N LYS A 127 16.55 2.47 10.57
CA LYS A 127 15.46 3.32 10.08
C LYS A 127 14.65 2.60 9.00
N ILE A 128 15.34 1.98 8.05
CA ILE A 128 14.70 1.22 6.97
C ILE A 128 13.91 0.03 7.55
N ALA A 129 14.52 -0.70 8.50
CA ALA A 129 13.86 -1.84 9.13
C ALA A 129 12.60 -1.42 9.87
N ASP A 130 12.65 -0.31 10.61
CA ASP A 130 11.48 0.20 11.33
C ASP A 130 10.36 0.62 10.38
N LEU A 131 10.70 1.30 9.28
CA LEU A 131 9.70 1.73 8.30
C LEU A 131 9.05 0.57 7.56
N CYS A 132 9.84 -0.46 7.23
CA CYS A 132 9.34 -1.62 6.48
C CYS A 132 8.75 -2.71 7.39
N GLY A 133 8.93 -2.61 8.70
CA GLY A 133 8.45 -3.63 9.63
C GLY A 133 9.20 -4.95 9.51
N VAL A 134 10.52 -4.89 9.33
CA VAL A 134 11.40 -6.07 9.19
C VAL A 134 12.59 -5.94 10.13
N SER A 135 13.42 -6.97 10.21
CA SER A 135 14.63 -6.94 11.03
C SER A 135 15.76 -6.15 10.34
N MET A 136 16.67 -5.61 11.16
CA MET A 136 17.87 -4.93 10.64
C MET A 136 18.75 -5.91 9.85
N THR A 137 18.80 -7.17 10.28
CA THR A 137 19.56 -8.21 9.59
C THR A 137 19.06 -8.40 8.16
N SER A 138 17.73 -8.37 7.96
CA SER A 138 17.14 -8.48 6.63
C SER A 138 17.55 -7.31 5.73
N VAL A 139 17.56 -6.08 6.27
CA VAL A 139 17.98 -4.90 5.53
C VAL A 139 19.45 -5.01 5.15
N SER A 140 20.29 -5.35 6.11
CA SER A 140 21.74 -5.50 5.91
C SER A 140 22.05 -6.53 4.84
N ALA A 141 21.36 -7.67 4.85
CA ALA A 141 21.55 -8.72 3.86
C ALA A 141 21.17 -8.27 2.44
N LEU A 142 20.08 -7.50 2.31
CA LEU A 142 19.63 -7.00 1.02
C LEU A 142 20.49 -5.86 0.49
N ARG A 143 21.18 -5.13 1.37
CA ARG A 143 22.08 -4.04 0.99
C ARG A 143 23.39 -4.55 0.39
N ARG A 144 23.76 -5.77 0.69
CA ARG A 144 25.00 -6.37 0.17
C ARG A 144 24.83 -6.76 -1.30
N PRO A 145 25.84 -6.49 -2.15
CA PRO A 145 25.81 -6.94 -3.54
C PRO A 145 25.88 -8.47 -3.65
#